data_8306a026a4e0e43acdecdb41bcc46cf9
#
_entry.id   8306a026a4e0e43acdecdb41bcc46cf9
#
_cell.length_a   1.000
_cell.length_b   1.000
_cell.length_c   1.000
_cell.angle_alpha   90.00
_cell.angle_beta   90.00
_cell.angle_gamma   90.00
#
_symmetry.space_group_name_H-M   'P 1'
#
loop_
_entity.id
_entity.type
_entity.pdbx_description
1 polymer ?
#
loop_
_entity_poly.entity_id
_entity_poly.type
_entity_poly.pdbx_seq_one_letter_code
_entity_poly.pdbx_strand_id
1 'polypeptide(L)'
;MQKQLIAVLLAGGLALAAQAADFPKEINITYVKAPFNLQNIVMKEQGLLEKAFEKDGVKVNWRVINSGADQSLAMASGALDFSAVMNTASLLLGAGAGNPIAIATGVAHPEKIFAMVGKPGSNLTVKDLKGKTVGGPKGTVLHQMLVAALAKEGMTINDVNFVNMDPGAAMTAVVAGKIDAGLVAANGIIKANAAGAKTITTCEGLVEPNLVMTVRKSFAAEYPEAYARVIEVHRNTWKWIQENKDEALAMGAKEQGITLDEATKLYEW
;
A
#
# COMPACT_ATOMS: atom_id res chain seq x y z
N MET A 1 66.37 -29.91 44.20
CA MET A 1 66.25 -29.34 42.85
C MET A 1 65.03 -29.99 42.16
N GLN A 2 63.88 -29.38 42.25
CA GLN A 2 62.63 -29.84 41.60
C GLN A 2 62.23 -28.81 40.57
N LYS A 3 62.26 -29.20 39.28
CA LYS A 3 61.80 -28.41 38.15
C LYS A 3 60.29 -28.54 38.05
N GLN A 4 59.55 -27.50 38.30
CA GLN A 4 58.12 -27.44 37.98
C GLN A 4 57.95 -27.08 36.51
N LEU A 5 57.30 -27.97 35.74
CA LEU A 5 56.78 -27.68 34.41
C LEU A 5 55.43 -26.94 34.54
N ILE A 6 55.36 -25.72 34.05
CA ILE A 6 54.10 -24.99 33.87
C ILE A 6 53.54 -25.37 32.51
N ALA A 7 52.44 -26.10 32.48
CA ALA A 7 51.67 -26.36 31.28
C ALA A 7 50.72 -25.19 31.02
N VAL A 8 50.96 -24.40 29.99
CA VAL A 8 50.06 -23.34 29.51
C VAL A 8 48.99 -24.04 28.62
N LEU A 9 47.76 -24.14 29.15
CA LEU A 9 46.60 -24.54 28.37
C LEU A 9 46.15 -23.30 27.58
N LEU A 10 46.45 -23.30 26.27
CA LEU A 10 45.83 -22.41 25.29
C LEU A 10 44.42 -22.92 25.04
N ALA A 11 43.42 -22.34 25.73
CA ALA A 11 42.03 -22.48 25.40
C ALA A 11 41.76 -21.66 24.13
N GLY A 12 41.88 -22.30 22.96
CA GLY A 12 41.42 -21.76 21.69
C GLY A 12 39.89 -21.69 21.68
N GLY A 13 39.33 -20.53 22.07
CA GLY A 13 37.93 -20.27 21.83
C GLY A 13 37.65 -20.18 20.33
N LEU A 14 37.09 -21.24 19.75
CA LEU A 14 36.39 -21.15 18.46
C LEU A 14 35.18 -20.23 18.69
N ALA A 15 35.32 -18.95 18.37
CA ALA A 15 34.18 -18.12 18.09
C ALA A 15 33.54 -18.69 16.81
N LEU A 16 32.50 -19.50 16.95
CA LEU A 16 31.57 -19.74 15.86
C LEU A 16 30.99 -18.35 15.54
N ALA A 17 31.54 -17.71 14.51
CA ALA A 17 30.82 -16.66 13.82
C ALA A 17 29.51 -17.32 13.35
N ALA A 18 28.39 -17.00 13.99
CA ALA A 18 27.08 -17.31 13.47
C ALA A 18 27.04 -16.64 12.10
N GLN A 19 27.26 -17.46 11.04
CA GLN A 19 27.05 -17.01 9.68
C GLN A 19 25.58 -16.62 9.62
N ALA A 20 25.31 -15.32 9.52
CA ALA A 20 23.97 -14.84 9.27
C ALA A 20 23.47 -15.61 8.04
N ALA A 21 22.31 -16.22 8.12
CA ALA A 21 21.71 -16.89 6.99
C ALA A 21 21.56 -15.84 5.88
N ASP A 22 22.09 -16.09 4.69
CA ASP A 22 22.07 -15.15 3.57
C ASP A 22 20.62 -14.75 3.20
N PHE A 23 19.65 -15.61 3.57
CA PHE A 23 18.22 -15.42 3.32
C PHE A 23 17.36 -15.72 4.55
N PRO A 24 16.20 -15.02 4.71
CA PRO A 24 15.24 -15.33 5.75
C PRO A 24 14.54 -16.68 5.48
N LYS A 25 13.96 -17.29 6.48
CA LYS A 25 13.10 -18.47 6.29
C LYS A 25 11.81 -18.13 5.56
N GLU A 26 11.30 -16.92 5.77
CA GLU A 26 10.07 -16.43 5.13
C GLU A 26 10.13 -14.93 4.89
N ILE A 27 9.37 -14.47 3.90
CA ILE A 27 9.11 -13.07 3.58
C ILE A 27 7.60 -12.84 3.72
N ASN A 28 7.21 -11.89 4.58
CA ASN A 28 5.83 -11.45 4.74
C ASN A 28 5.63 -10.13 3.98
N ILE A 29 4.81 -10.17 2.92
CA ILE A 29 4.53 -9.03 2.05
C ILE A 29 3.02 -8.80 1.93
N THR A 30 2.58 -7.54 1.79
CA THR A 30 1.16 -7.26 1.61
C THR A 30 0.67 -7.60 0.20
N TYR A 31 -0.57 -8.08 0.14
CA TYR A 31 -1.38 -8.11 -1.06
C TYR A 31 -2.53 -7.10 -0.91
N VAL A 32 -2.47 -6.02 -1.66
CA VAL A 32 -3.43 -4.91 -1.58
C VAL A 32 -4.23 -4.86 -2.88
N LYS A 33 -5.52 -5.21 -2.79
CA LYS A 33 -6.40 -5.27 -3.97
C LYS A 33 -6.80 -3.89 -4.49
N ALA A 34 -7.06 -2.97 -3.59
CA ALA A 34 -7.52 -1.62 -3.92
C ALA A 34 -6.49 -0.56 -3.46
N PRO A 35 -6.28 0.48 -4.24
CA PRO A 35 -6.75 0.75 -5.60
C PRO A 35 -6.20 -0.26 -6.63
N PHE A 36 -6.33 -0.06 -7.92
CA PHE A 36 -5.91 -1.00 -8.96
C PHE A 36 -4.39 -1.22 -9.01
N ASN A 37 -3.85 -2.03 -8.10
CA ASN A 37 -2.41 -2.28 -7.93
C ASN A 37 -1.94 -3.39 -8.87
N LEU A 38 -1.93 -3.11 -10.18
CA LEU A 38 -1.69 -4.09 -11.23
C LEU A 38 -0.37 -4.84 -11.06
N GLN A 39 0.70 -4.14 -10.69
CA GLN A 39 2.02 -4.74 -10.47
C GLN A 39 2.01 -5.74 -9.31
N ASN A 40 1.31 -5.43 -8.22
CA ASN A 40 1.17 -6.34 -7.08
C ASN A 40 0.31 -7.57 -7.44
N ILE A 41 -0.74 -7.37 -8.26
CA ILE A 41 -1.59 -8.46 -8.77
C ILE A 41 -0.75 -9.41 -9.64
N VAL A 42 -0.02 -8.90 -10.63
CA VAL A 42 0.80 -9.70 -11.54
C VAL A 42 1.89 -10.46 -10.75
N MET A 43 2.58 -9.80 -9.83
CA MET A 43 3.60 -10.45 -8.99
C MET A 43 3.04 -11.68 -8.28
N LYS A 44 1.86 -11.57 -7.69
CA LYS A 44 1.22 -12.64 -6.93
C LYS A 44 0.65 -13.72 -7.85
N GLU A 45 -0.11 -13.35 -8.89
CA GLU A 45 -0.77 -14.30 -9.79
C GLU A 45 0.25 -15.17 -10.57
N GLN A 46 1.38 -14.59 -10.95
CA GLN A 46 2.46 -15.32 -11.61
C GLN A 46 3.43 -16.00 -10.64
N GLY A 47 3.29 -15.82 -9.33
CA GLY A 47 4.20 -16.39 -8.33
C GLY A 47 5.64 -15.93 -8.50
N LEU A 48 5.86 -14.65 -8.85
CA LEU A 48 7.20 -14.17 -9.24
C LEU A 48 8.17 -14.11 -8.07
N LEU A 49 7.69 -13.77 -6.87
CA LEU A 49 8.52 -13.79 -5.66
C LEU A 49 8.82 -15.23 -5.25
N GLU A 50 7.84 -16.11 -5.27
CA GLU A 50 8.01 -17.54 -4.96
C GLU A 50 9.08 -18.17 -5.87
N LYS A 51 9.00 -17.93 -7.18
CA LYS A 51 9.98 -18.40 -8.16
C LYS A 51 11.37 -17.83 -7.91
N ALA A 52 11.47 -16.55 -7.57
CA ALA A 52 12.75 -15.88 -7.34
C ALA A 52 13.48 -16.42 -6.11
N PHE A 53 12.74 -16.96 -5.13
CA PHE A 53 13.29 -17.46 -3.87
C PHE A 53 13.22 -18.99 -3.71
N GLU A 54 12.74 -19.70 -4.71
CA GLU A 54 12.56 -21.17 -4.66
C GLU A 54 13.86 -21.92 -4.33
N LYS A 55 14.97 -21.52 -4.96
CA LYS A 55 16.29 -22.17 -4.75
C LYS A 55 16.86 -21.96 -3.35
N ASP A 56 16.47 -20.89 -2.69
CA ASP A 56 16.92 -20.53 -1.34
C ASP A 56 15.98 -21.08 -0.26
N GLY A 57 14.87 -21.74 -0.66
CA GLY A 57 13.90 -22.33 0.26
C GLY A 57 13.11 -21.29 1.07
N VAL A 58 13.06 -20.03 0.63
CA VAL A 58 12.34 -18.94 1.31
C VAL A 58 10.86 -19.03 1.00
N LYS A 59 10.04 -19.06 2.05
CA LYS A 59 8.58 -19.03 1.90
C LYS A 59 8.08 -17.59 1.74
N VAL A 60 7.26 -17.33 0.72
CA VAL A 60 6.58 -16.03 0.54
C VAL A 60 5.16 -16.11 1.11
N ASN A 61 4.83 -15.23 2.03
CA ASN A 61 3.50 -15.13 2.66
C ASN A 61 2.83 -13.81 2.25
N TRP A 62 1.78 -13.90 1.46
CA TRP A 62 0.96 -12.75 1.10
C TRP A 62 -0.06 -12.45 2.20
N ARG A 63 -0.05 -11.21 2.71
CA ARG A 63 -0.94 -10.72 3.77
C ARG A 63 -1.90 -9.68 3.21
N VAL A 64 -3.20 -9.89 3.36
CA VAL A 64 -4.20 -8.90 2.95
C VAL A 64 -4.36 -7.86 4.06
N ILE A 65 -3.74 -6.70 3.89
CA ILE A 65 -3.83 -5.56 4.80
C ILE A 65 -4.05 -4.32 3.93
N ASN A 66 -5.28 -3.79 3.92
CA ASN A 66 -5.69 -2.74 2.98
C ASN A 66 -5.35 -1.31 3.46
N SER A 67 -5.15 -1.12 4.76
CA SER A 67 -4.84 0.19 5.35
C SER A 67 -3.33 0.38 5.49
N GLY A 68 -2.78 1.48 4.97
CA GLY A 68 -1.36 1.82 5.15
C GLY A 68 -0.97 2.03 6.61
N ALA A 69 -1.90 2.49 7.45
CA ALA A 69 -1.68 2.61 8.89
C ALA A 69 -1.51 1.23 9.54
N ASP A 70 -2.37 0.26 9.20
CA ASP A 70 -2.28 -1.11 9.73
C ASP A 70 -1.04 -1.83 9.19
N GLN A 71 -0.65 -1.58 7.93
CA GLN A 71 0.62 -2.07 7.37
C GLN A 71 1.81 -1.56 8.18
N SER A 72 1.83 -0.26 8.52
CA SER A 72 2.87 0.36 9.33
C SER A 72 2.98 -0.26 10.72
N LEU A 73 1.85 -0.54 11.38
CA LEU A 73 1.79 -1.23 12.67
C LEU A 73 2.27 -2.70 12.57
N ALA A 74 1.87 -3.41 11.51
CA ALA A 74 2.33 -4.78 11.26
C ALA A 74 3.84 -4.86 11.01
N MET A 75 4.43 -3.85 10.35
CA MET A 75 5.88 -3.74 10.19
C MET A 75 6.57 -3.44 11.53
N ALA A 76 6.00 -2.57 12.36
CA ALA A 76 6.54 -2.25 13.68
C ALA A 76 6.58 -3.46 14.63
N SER A 77 5.58 -4.34 14.55
CA SER A 77 5.50 -5.60 15.31
C SER A 77 6.36 -6.73 14.73
N GLY A 78 6.95 -6.57 13.55
CA GLY A 78 7.69 -7.62 12.85
C GLY A 78 6.80 -8.64 12.11
N ALA A 79 5.48 -8.45 12.09
CA ALA A 79 4.55 -9.33 11.39
C ALA A 79 4.53 -9.13 9.86
N LEU A 80 5.14 -8.05 9.39
CA LEU A 80 5.24 -7.70 7.98
C LEU A 80 6.65 -7.19 7.65
N ASP A 81 7.24 -7.68 6.57
CA ASP A 81 8.56 -7.28 6.10
C ASP A 81 8.46 -6.20 5.01
N PHE A 82 7.51 -6.38 4.08
CA PHE A 82 7.25 -5.44 2.99
C PHE A 82 5.78 -5.04 2.91
N SER A 83 5.54 -3.75 2.75
CA SER A 83 4.29 -3.30 2.16
C SER A 83 4.51 -3.13 0.66
N ALA A 84 3.82 -3.94 -0.16
CA ALA A 84 3.94 -3.85 -1.62
C ALA A 84 3.42 -2.52 -2.16
N VAL A 85 2.45 -1.92 -1.48
CA VAL A 85 1.88 -0.61 -1.84
C VAL A 85 1.43 0.13 -0.57
N MET A 86 2.11 1.23 -0.27
CA MET A 86 1.73 2.16 0.80
C MET A 86 1.71 3.58 0.25
N ASN A 87 0.73 4.40 0.63
CA ASN A 87 0.76 5.81 0.31
C ASN A 87 1.74 6.56 1.24
N THR A 88 2.36 7.63 0.74
CA THR A 88 3.35 8.39 1.49
C THR A 88 2.78 9.09 2.72
N ALA A 89 1.49 9.44 2.75
CA ALA A 89 0.87 9.99 3.96
C ALA A 89 0.89 8.98 5.11
N SER A 90 0.51 7.72 4.87
CA SER A 90 0.58 6.65 5.88
C SER A 90 2.02 6.32 6.27
N LEU A 91 2.97 6.35 5.31
CA LEU A 91 4.39 6.18 5.59
C LEU A 91 4.90 7.26 6.56
N LEU A 92 4.63 8.54 6.26
CA LEU A 92 5.10 9.67 7.08
C LEU A 92 4.49 9.64 8.48
N LEU A 93 3.20 9.34 8.60
CA LEU A 93 2.53 9.18 9.90
C LEU A 93 3.13 8.02 10.71
N GLY A 94 3.35 6.87 10.08
CA GLY A 94 3.96 5.72 10.72
C GLY A 94 5.41 5.98 11.15
N ALA A 95 6.23 6.56 10.26
CA ALA A 95 7.61 6.92 10.58
C ALA A 95 7.71 8.00 11.67
N GLY A 96 6.80 9.00 11.64
CA GLY A 96 6.68 10.03 12.68
C GLY A 96 6.26 9.47 14.04
N ALA A 97 5.51 8.37 14.07
CA ALA A 97 5.17 7.62 15.27
C ALA A 97 6.30 6.69 15.75
N GLY A 98 7.46 6.69 15.08
CA GLY A 98 8.62 5.87 15.44
C GLY A 98 8.65 4.46 14.84
N ASN A 99 7.73 4.12 13.94
CA ASN A 99 7.75 2.81 13.30
C ASN A 99 8.98 2.65 12.39
N PRO A 100 9.71 1.51 12.45
CA PRO A 100 10.99 1.31 11.78
C PRO A 100 10.81 0.95 10.29
N ILE A 101 10.19 1.84 9.51
CA ILE A 101 9.89 1.67 8.08
C ILE A 101 10.74 2.57 7.20
N ALA A 102 11.02 2.13 5.98
CA ALA A 102 11.72 2.88 4.95
C ALA A 102 11.08 2.66 3.57
N ILE A 103 11.28 3.59 2.65
CA ILE A 103 10.92 3.42 1.24
C ILE A 103 11.91 2.42 0.61
N ALA A 104 11.37 1.39 -0.04
CA ALA A 104 12.14 0.44 -0.83
C ALA A 104 12.23 0.88 -2.30
N THR A 105 11.08 1.22 -2.91
CA THR A 105 11.02 1.74 -4.30
C THR A 105 9.70 2.47 -4.55
N GLY A 106 9.63 3.27 -5.63
CA GLY A 106 8.38 3.84 -6.13
C GLY A 106 7.49 2.76 -6.75
N VAL A 107 6.17 2.97 -6.71
CA VAL A 107 5.17 2.10 -7.33
C VAL A 107 4.36 2.85 -8.38
N ALA A 108 3.67 3.92 -8.01
CA ALA A 108 2.81 4.68 -8.89
C ALA A 108 2.56 6.10 -8.37
N HIS A 109 2.06 6.95 -9.26
CA HIS A 109 1.69 8.34 -8.97
C HIS A 109 0.30 8.65 -9.57
N PRO A 110 -0.79 8.02 -9.06
CA PRO A 110 -2.11 8.15 -9.65
C PRO A 110 -2.88 9.33 -9.07
N GLU A 111 -3.26 10.30 -9.88
CA GLU A 111 -4.04 11.48 -9.43
C GLU A 111 -5.54 11.29 -9.50
N LYS A 112 -6.03 10.49 -10.46
CA LYS A 112 -7.47 10.33 -10.75
C LYS A 112 -8.11 9.12 -10.07
N ILE A 113 -7.30 8.23 -9.51
CA ILE A 113 -7.75 6.98 -8.90
C ILE A 113 -8.33 7.17 -7.48
N PHE A 114 -8.22 8.37 -6.92
CA PHE A 114 -8.77 8.76 -5.62
C PHE A 114 -9.77 9.88 -5.82
N ALA A 115 -10.98 9.72 -5.29
CA ALA A 115 -12.05 10.69 -5.46
C ALA A 115 -12.93 10.84 -4.22
N MET A 116 -13.58 11.99 -4.14
CA MET A 116 -14.73 12.23 -3.30
C MET A 116 -15.98 12.24 -4.18
N VAL A 117 -16.96 11.42 -3.83
CA VAL A 117 -18.24 11.32 -4.55
C VAL A 117 -19.38 11.76 -3.66
N GLY A 118 -20.36 12.49 -4.22
CA GLY A 118 -21.60 12.86 -3.57
C GLY A 118 -22.66 11.76 -3.75
N LYS A 119 -23.63 11.71 -2.83
CA LYS A 119 -24.73 10.74 -2.90
C LYS A 119 -25.54 10.88 -4.21
N PRO A 120 -26.17 9.80 -4.70
CA PRO A 120 -27.01 9.84 -5.90
C PRO A 120 -28.03 10.97 -5.88
N GLY A 121 -28.19 11.64 -7.03
CA GLY A 121 -29.11 12.77 -7.19
C GLY A 121 -28.63 14.09 -6.57
N SER A 122 -27.49 14.14 -5.89
CA SER A 122 -26.90 15.38 -5.39
C SER A 122 -26.01 16.05 -6.45
N ASN A 123 -25.94 17.40 -6.38
CA ASN A 123 -24.98 18.20 -7.16
C ASN A 123 -24.04 18.96 -6.21
N LEU A 124 -23.59 18.28 -5.15
CA LEU A 124 -22.70 18.88 -4.16
C LEU A 124 -21.36 19.27 -4.78
N THR A 125 -20.89 20.45 -4.39
CA THR A 125 -19.52 20.91 -4.55
C THR A 125 -18.79 20.83 -3.22
N VAL A 126 -17.49 21.10 -3.19
CA VAL A 126 -16.71 21.12 -1.92
C VAL A 126 -17.28 22.17 -0.95
N LYS A 127 -17.73 23.33 -1.46
CA LYS A 127 -18.36 24.40 -0.62
C LYS A 127 -19.60 23.94 0.13
N ASP A 128 -20.36 23.04 -0.50
CA ASP A 128 -21.64 22.56 0.08
C ASP A 128 -21.43 21.53 1.19
N LEU A 129 -20.19 21.11 1.46
CA LEU A 129 -19.87 20.08 2.47
C LEU A 129 -19.94 20.60 3.90
N LYS A 130 -20.04 21.91 4.12
CA LYS A 130 -20.13 22.46 5.47
C LYS A 130 -21.33 21.87 6.23
N GLY A 131 -21.05 21.27 7.39
CA GLY A 131 -22.02 20.55 8.22
C GLY A 131 -22.52 19.22 7.66
N LYS A 132 -21.99 18.76 6.50
CA LYS A 132 -22.37 17.49 5.89
C LYS A 132 -21.55 16.34 6.45
N THR A 133 -22.08 15.12 6.28
CA THR A 133 -21.40 13.89 6.70
C THR A 133 -20.53 13.35 5.55
N VAL A 134 -19.23 13.26 5.79
CA VAL A 134 -18.23 12.74 4.86
C VAL A 134 -17.59 11.49 5.45
N GLY A 135 -17.69 10.35 4.75
CA GLY A 135 -17.11 9.08 5.18
C GLY A 135 -15.85 8.70 4.40
N GLY A 136 -14.85 8.16 5.10
CA GLY A 136 -13.62 7.67 4.45
C GLY A 136 -12.48 7.31 5.41
N PRO A 137 -11.37 6.78 4.91
CA PRO A 137 -10.25 6.30 5.73
C PRO A 137 -9.38 7.45 6.24
N LYS A 138 -9.32 7.62 7.56
CA LYS A 138 -8.47 8.62 8.22
C LYS A 138 -6.98 8.30 8.02
N GLY A 139 -6.14 9.33 7.86
CA GLY A 139 -4.67 9.18 7.77
C GLY A 139 -4.16 8.60 6.46
N THR A 140 -4.97 8.65 5.40
CA THR A 140 -4.62 8.18 4.06
C THR A 140 -4.57 9.33 3.06
N VAL A 141 -4.17 9.05 1.82
CA VAL A 141 -4.22 10.02 0.72
C VAL A 141 -5.64 10.56 0.49
N LEU A 142 -6.69 9.73 0.67
CA LEU A 142 -8.08 10.16 0.56
C LEU A 142 -8.44 11.20 1.62
N HIS A 143 -7.98 11.01 2.86
CA HIS A 143 -8.18 12.00 3.92
C HIS A 143 -7.40 13.29 3.64
N GLN A 144 -6.17 13.18 3.13
CA GLN A 144 -5.35 14.32 2.73
C GLN A 144 -6.03 15.11 1.60
N MET A 145 -6.59 14.44 0.60
CA MET A 145 -7.38 15.05 -0.47
C MET A 145 -8.58 15.85 0.08
N LEU A 146 -9.34 15.27 1.00
CA LEU A 146 -10.46 15.97 1.65
C LEU A 146 -10.00 17.25 2.35
N VAL A 147 -8.93 17.15 3.18
CA VAL A 147 -8.37 18.31 3.90
C VAL A 147 -7.91 19.39 2.93
N ALA A 148 -7.21 19.02 1.85
CA ALA A 148 -6.74 19.96 0.83
C ALA A 148 -7.90 20.60 0.06
N ALA A 149 -8.95 19.84 -0.28
CA ALA A 149 -10.13 20.36 -0.95
C ALA A 149 -10.89 21.37 -0.07
N LEU A 150 -11.09 21.03 1.21
CA LEU A 150 -11.73 21.93 2.18
C LEU A 150 -10.90 23.22 2.37
N ALA A 151 -9.59 23.11 2.47
CA ALA A 151 -8.71 24.27 2.65
C ALA A 151 -8.77 25.26 1.48
N LYS A 152 -8.91 24.77 0.23
CA LYS A 152 -9.11 25.65 -0.95
C LYS A 152 -10.39 26.49 -0.85
N GLU A 153 -11.39 25.99 -0.13
CA GLU A 153 -12.66 26.69 0.11
C GLU A 153 -12.69 27.44 1.46
N GLY A 154 -11.53 27.60 2.12
CA GLY A 154 -11.41 28.28 3.41
C GLY A 154 -12.02 27.50 4.58
N MET A 155 -12.23 26.19 4.42
CA MET A 155 -12.77 25.29 5.43
C MET A 155 -11.69 24.38 6.00
N THR A 156 -12.01 23.75 7.12
CA THR A 156 -11.19 22.76 7.79
C THR A 156 -11.95 21.44 7.96
N ILE A 157 -11.28 20.38 8.40
CA ILE A 157 -11.92 19.12 8.70
C ILE A 157 -13.01 19.23 9.78
N ASN A 158 -12.95 20.25 10.65
CA ASN A 158 -13.94 20.51 11.68
C ASN A 158 -15.25 21.13 11.13
N ASP A 159 -15.24 21.60 9.88
CA ASP A 159 -16.44 22.12 9.22
C ASP A 159 -17.34 21.03 8.63
N VAL A 160 -16.89 19.76 8.66
CA VAL A 160 -17.66 18.58 8.20
C VAL A 160 -17.78 17.54 9.31
N ASN A 161 -18.82 16.71 9.25
CA ASN A 161 -18.96 15.55 10.13
C ASN A 161 -18.19 14.37 9.54
N PHE A 162 -16.88 14.28 9.82
CA PHE A 162 -16.05 13.21 9.27
C PHE A 162 -16.27 11.90 10.03
N VAL A 163 -16.58 10.83 9.29
CA VAL A 163 -16.74 9.45 9.81
C VAL A 163 -15.64 8.57 9.26
N ASN A 164 -14.80 8.04 10.16
CA ASN A 164 -13.73 7.13 9.76
C ASN A 164 -14.30 5.76 9.39
N MET A 165 -14.09 5.35 8.13
CA MET A 165 -14.48 4.05 7.59
C MET A 165 -13.61 3.70 6.38
N ASP A 166 -13.54 2.41 6.01
CA ASP A 166 -12.81 2.02 4.80
C ASP A 166 -13.51 2.50 3.51
N PRO A 167 -12.79 2.58 2.36
CA PRO A 167 -13.35 3.09 1.12
C PRO A 167 -14.55 2.30 0.58
N GLY A 168 -14.60 1.00 0.85
CA GLY A 168 -15.72 0.14 0.42
C GLY A 168 -16.98 0.43 1.23
N ALA A 169 -16.84 0.63 2.55
CA ALA A 169 -17.94 1.06 3.41
C ALA A 169 -18.42 2.47 3.05
N ALA A 170 -17.50 3.40 2.78
CA ALA A 170 -17.81 4.75 2.33
C ALA A 170 -18.60 4.75 1.02
N MET A 171 -18.18 3.94 0.04
CA MET A 171 -18.89 3.77 -1.24
C MET A 171 -20.31 3.23 -1.00
N THR A 172 -20.46 2.20 -0.20
CA THR A 172 -21.78 1.62 0.11
C THR A 172 -22.69 2.62 0.82
N ALA A 173 -22.15 3.35 1.80
CA ALA A 173 -22.92 4.33 2.57
C ALA A 173 -23.36 5.53 1.74
N VAL A 174 -22.50 6.06 0.86
CA VAL A 174 -22.85 7.21 0.01
C VAL A 174 -23.86 6.83 -1.06
N VAL A 175 -23.72 5.66 -1.68
CA VAL A 175 -24.68 5.14 -2.68
C VAL A 175 -26.06 4.91 -2.03
N ALA A 176 -26.10 4.40 -0.81
CA ALA A 176 -27.33 4.24 -0.05
C ALA A 176 -27.91 5.56 0.51
N GLY A 177 -27.26 6.71 0.27
CA GLY A 177 -27.67 8.02 0.77
C GLY A 177 -27.57 8.21 2.29
N LYS A 178 -26.86 7.32 2.99
CA LYS A 178 -26.65 7.38 4.45
C LYS A 178 -25.62 8.43 4.88
N ILE A 179 -24.74 8.83 3.98
CA ILE A 179 -23.79 9.94 4.12
C ILE A 179 -23.88 10.83 2.89
N ASP A 180 -23.47 12.10 3.02
CA ASP A 180 -23.60 13.09 1.95
C ASP A 180 -22.49 12.95 0.91
N ALA A 181 -21.26 12.60 1.35
CA ALA A 181 -20.13 12.33 0.47
C ALA A 181 -19.28 11.17 0.99
N GLY A 182 -18.67 10.44 0.07
CA GLY A 182 -17.80 9.30 0.36
C GLY A 182 -16.43 9.46 -0.30
N LEU A 183 -15.37 9.11 0.44
CA LEU A 183 -14.01 9.05 -0.08
C LEU A 183 -13.78 7.63 -0.63
N VAL A 184 -13.60 7.53 -1.93
CA VAL A 184 -13.56 6.26 -2.68
C VAL A 184 -12.34 6.19 -3.59
N ALA A 185 -11.98 4.97 -4.02
CA ALA A 185 -10.83 4.78 -4.90
C ALA A 185 -11.13 3.76 -6.00
N ALA A 186 -10.46 3.90 -7.13
CA ALA A 186 -10.46 2.96 -8.26
C ALA A 186 -11.87 2.51 -8.69
N ASN A 187 -12.11 1.20 -8.68
CA ASN A 187 -13.40 0.62 -9.06
C ASN A 187 -14.57 1.12 -8.18
N GLY A 188 -14.30 1.60 -6.96
CA GLY A 188 -15.30 2.23 -6.12
C GLY A 188 -15.85 3.52 -6.74
N ILE A 189 -15.02 4.30 -7.46
CA ILE A 189 -15.45 5.49 -8.21
C ILE A 189 -16.39 5.07 -9.34
N ILE A 190 -15.99 4.06 -10.11
CA ILE A 190 -16.77 3.54 -11.25
C ILE A 190 -18.13 3.04 -10.76
N LYS A 191 -18.14 2.20 -9.71
CA LYS A 191 -19.38 1.65 -9.13
C LYS A 191 -20.29 2.73 -8.54
N ALA A 192 -19.74 3.70 -7.81
CA ALA A 192 -20.50 4.81 -7.25
C ALA A 192 -21.16 5.67 -8.36
N ASN A 193 -20.39 5.99 -9.42
CA ASN A 193 -20.89 6.75 -10.54
C ASN A 193 -21.97 5.98 -11.34
N ALA A 194 -21.80 4.67 -11.53
CA ALA A 194 -22.81 3.81 -12.15
C ALA A 194 -24.11 3.74 -11.33
N ALA A 195 -24.01 3.88 -10.00
CA ALA A 195 -25.16 3.97 -9.09
C ALA A 195 -25.78 5.39 -9.00
N GLY A 196 -25.33 6.34 -9.83
CA GLY A 196 -25.87 7.71 -9.89
C GLY A 196 -25.22 8.71 -8.92
N ALA A 197 -24.18 8.31 -8.18
CA ALA A 197 -23.33 9.24 -7.45
C ALA A 197 -22.52 10.10 -8.43
N LYS A 198 -22.13 11.31 -8.01
CA LYS A 198 -21.30 12.19 -8.85
C LYS A 198 -19.96 12.47 -8.17
N THR A 199 -18.88 12.42 -8.94
CA THR A 199 -17.57 12.85 -8.48
C THR A 199 -17.58 14.35 -8.19
N ILE A 200 -17.26 14.71 -6.93
CA ILE A 200 -17.11 16.08 -6.46
C ILE A 200 -15.72 16.60 -6.81
N THR A 201 -14.69 15.81 -6.51
CA THR A 201 -13.28 16.14 -6.81
C THR A 201 -12.43 14.86 -6.81
N THR A 202 -11.21 14.96 -7.37
CA THR A 202 -10.14 13.96 -7.32
C THR A 202 -8.90 14.55 -6.63
N CYS A 203 -7.81 13.82 -6.58
CA CYS A 203 -6.53 14.36 -6.10
C CYS A 203 -5.92 15.38 -7.06
N GLU A 204 -6.34 15.41 -8.34
CA GLU A 204 -5.79 16.27 -9.38
C GLU A 204 -5.77 17.74 -8.94
N GLY A 205 -4.57 18.36 -8.95
CA GLY A 205 -4.36 19.73 -8.50
C GLY A 205 -4.62 20.00 -7.00
N LEU A 206 -4.81 18.96 -6.19
CA LEU A 206 -4.97 19.06 -4.74
C LEU A 206 -3.83 18.40 -3.97
N VAL A 207 -3.54 17.16 -4.30
CA VAL A 207 -2.52 16.32 -3.65
C VAL A 207 -1.86 15.46 -4.70
N GLU A 208 -0.57 15.25 -4.56
CA GLU A 208 0.18 14.31 -5.39
C GLU A 208 0.27 12.96 -4.66
N PRO A 209 -0.57 11.96 -5.02
CA PRO A 209 -0.52 10.67 -4.37
C PRO A 209 0.71 9.90 -4.83
N ASN A 210 1.67 9.74 -3.95
CA ASN A 210 2.82 8.87 -4.19
C ASN A 210 2.58 7.53 -3.50
N LEU A 211 2.57 6.46 -4.28
CA LEU A 211 2.51 5.08 -3.81
C LEU A 211 3.91 4.48 -3.86
N VAL A 212 4.31 3.87 -2.78
CA VAL A 212 5.65 3.31 -2.60
C VAL A 212 5.58 1.90 -2.03
N MET A 213 6.53 1.06 -2.41
CA MET A 213 6.85 -0.13 -1.65
C MET A 213 7.68 0.29 -0.43
N THR A 214 7.33 -0.23 0.74
CA THR A 214 8.11 0.01 1.97
C THR A 214 8.67 -1.28 2.52
N VAL A 215 9.71 -1.17 3.32
CA VAL A 215 10.38 -2.28 3.97
C VAL A 215 10.60 -1.99 5.45
N ARG A 216 10.53 -3.00 6.30
CA ARG A 216 10.97 -2.94 7.70
C ARG A 216 12.49 -2.79 7.74
N LYS A 217 12.98 -1.72 8.37
CA LYS A 217 14.42 -1.38 8.37
C LYS A 217 15.33 -2.51 8.85
N SER A 218 14.91 -3.24 9.88
CA SER A 218 15.68 -4.39 10.39
C SER A 218 15.77 -5.52 9.38
N PHE A 219 14.70 -5.80 8.60
CA PHE A 219 14.75 -6.80 7.53
C PHE A 219 15.78 -6.43 6.44
N ALA A 220 15.74 -5.17 5.98
CA ALA A 220 16.68 -4.71 4.95
C ALA A 220 18.14 -4.74 5.42
N ALA A 221 18.39 -4.51 6.71
CA ALA A 221 19.72 -4.58 7.31
C ALA A 221 20.21 -6.02 7.52
N GLU A 222 19.31 -6.91 7.92
CA GLU A 222 19.63 -8.31 8.24
C GLU A 222 19.77 -9.18 6.96
N TYR A 223 18.92 -8.91 5.93
CA TYR A 223 18.86 -9.67 4.69
C TYR A 223 18.99 -8.78 3.43
N PRO A 224 20.13 -8.10 3.24
CA PRO A 224 20.29 -7.11 2.14
C PRO A 224 20.14 -7.73 0.74
N GLU A 225 20.54 -8.99 0.54
CA GLU A 225 20.35 -9.69 -0.73
C GLU A 225 18.90 -10.01 -1.00
N ALA A 226 18.15 -10.52 -0.01
CA ALA A 226 16.73 -10.76 -0.14
C ALA A 226 15.97 -9.46 -0.40
N TYR A 227 16.33 -8.37 0.29
CA TYR A 227 15.78 -7.03 0.05
C TYR A 227 15.99 -6.57 -1.40
N ALA A 228 17.21 -6.67 -1.91
CA ALA A 228 17.55 -6.29 -3.29
C ALA A 228 16.76 -7.10 -4.32
N ARG A 229 16.64 -8.42 -4.10
CA ARG A 229 15.92 -9.34 -4.99
C ARG A 229 14.41 -9.05 -5.04
N VAL A 230 13.78 -8.72 -3.91
CA VAL A 230 12.37 -8.29 -3.91
C VAL A 230 12.17 -7.05 -4.78
N ILE A 231 13.06 -6.05 -4.67
CA ILE A 231 13.00 -4.84 -5.50
C ILE A 231 13.21 -5.17 -6.99
N GLU A 232 14.14 -6.05 -7.30
CA GLU A 232 14.41 -6.48 -8.67
C GLU A 232 13.18 -7.17 -9.29
N VAL A 233 12.56 -8.11 -8.58
CA VAL A 233 11.32 -8.77 -9.01
C VAL A 233 10.23 -7.72 -9.27
N HIS A 234 10.05 -6.78 -8.36
CA HIS A 234 9.07 -5.70 -8.52
C HIS A 234 9.33 -4.87 -9.78
N ARG A 235 10.58 -4.45 -10.03
CA ARG A 235 10.94 -3.68 -11.22
C ARG A 235 10.77 -4.47 -12.52
N ASN A 236 11.15 -5.74 -12.51
CA ASN A 236 11.00 -6.62 -13.67
C ASN A 236 9.53 -6.91 -13.97
N THR A 237 8.68 -6.99 -12.94
CA THR A 237 7.22 -7.10 -13.12
C THR A 237 6.68 -5.88 -13.86
N TRP A 238 7.13 -4.66 -13.53
CA TRP A 238 6.70 -3.47 -14.25
C TRP A 238 7.10 -3.48 -15.73
N LYS A 239 8.33 -3.89 -16.05
CA LYS A 239 8.78 -4.04 -17.44
C LYS A 239 7.90 -5.05 -18.18
N TRP A 240 7.65 -6.21 -17.56
CA TRP A 240 6.78 -7.24 -18.13
C TRP A 240 5.37 -6.70 -18.40
N ILE A 241 4.78 -5.94 -17.50
CA ILE A 241 3.46 -5.31 -17.69
C ILE A 241 3.45 -4.38 -18.90
N GLN A 242 4.51 -3.61 -19.11
CA GLN A 242 4.61 -2.72 -20.26
C GLN A 242 4.68 -3.48 -21.58
N GLU A 243 5.36 -4.62 -21.60
CA GLU A 243 5.52 -5.49 -22.77
C GLU A 243 4.29 -6.39 -23.01
N ASN A 244 3.49 -6.68 -21.96
CA ASN A 244 2.36 -7.61 -21.98
C ASN A 244 1.10 -6.94 -21.40
N LYS A 245 0.82 -5.70 -21.81
CA LYS A 245 -0.25 -4.85 -21.23
C LYS A 245 -1.62 -5.54 -21.22
N ASP A 246 -2.02 -6.14 -22.31
CA ASP A 246 -3.35 -6.77 -22.45
C ASP A 246 -3.52 -7.96 -21.48
N GLU A 247 -2.48 -8.80 -21.36
CA GLU A 247 -2.48 -9.92 -20.43
C GLU A 247 -2.50 -9.44 -18.97
N ALA A 248 -1.70 -8.43 -18.65
CA ALA A 248 -1.69 -7.85 -17.31
C ALA A 248 -3.05 -7.24 -16.94
N LEU A 249 -3.68 -6.49 -17.86
CA LEU A 249 -5.00 -5.91 -17.65
C LEU A 249 -6.08 -6.98 -17.47
N ALA A 250 -6.02 -8.10 -18.23
CA ALA A 250 -6.92 -9.22 -18.03
C ALA A 250 -6.79 -9.87 -16.65
N MET A 251 -5.54 -10.03 -16.14
CA MET A 251 -5.29 -10.48 -14.76
C MET A 251 -5.88 -9.50 -13.73
N GLY A 252 -5.64 -8.20 -13.91
CA GLY A 252 -6.17 -7.15 -13.04
C GLY A 252 -7.69 -7.11 -13.03
N ALA A 253 -8.33 -7.20 -14.19
CA ALA A 253 -9.78 -7.22 -14.36
C ALA A 253 -10.41 -8.40 -13.62
N LYS A 254 -9.85 -9.60 -13.82
CA LYS A 254 -10.28 -10.84 -13.15
C LYS A 254 -10.18 -10.72 -11.62
N GLU A 255 -9.04 -10.27 -11.11
CA GLU A 255 -8.80 -10.16 -9.66
C GLU A 255 -9.71 -9.11 -9.00
N GLN A 256 -10.02 -8.03 -9.69
CA GLN A 256 -10.91 -6.96 -9.20
C GLN A 256 -12.40 -7.25 -9.45
N GLY A 257 -12.74 -8.25 -10.25
CA GLY A 257 -14.12 -8.53 -10.66
C GLY A 257 -14.74 -7.37 -11.46
N ILE A 258 -13.96 -6.81 -12.40
CA ILE A 258 -14.36 -5.71 -13.29
C ILE A 258 -14.16 -6.11 -14.75
N THR A 259 -14.70 -5.33 -15.67
CA THR A 259 -14.50 -5.53 -17.12
C THR A 259 -13.10 -5.13 -17.55
N LEU A 260 -12.65 -5.58 -18.72
CA LEU A 260 -11.37 -5.19 -19.29
C LEU A 260 -11.33 -3.68 -19.59
N ASP A 261 -12.44 -3.10 -20.05
CA ASP A 261 -12.55 -1.65 -20.30
C ASP A 261 -12.38 -0.84 -19.01
N GLU A 262 -12.99 -1.29 -17.90
CA GLU A 262 -12.81 -0.67 -16.59
C GLU A 262 -11.35 -0.80 -16.09
N ALA A 263 -10.71 -1.95 -16.28
CA ALA A 263 -9.32 -2.16 -15.94
C ALA A 263 -8.39 -1.26 -16.77
N THR A 264 -8.66 -1.13 -18.08
CA THR A 264 -7.93 -0.22 -18.97
C THR A 264 -8.04 1.23 -18.49
N LYS A 265 -9.26 1.67 -18.16
CA LYS A 265 -9.51 3.01 -17.60
C LYS A 265 -8.75 3.26 -16.30
N LEU A 266 -8.74 2.27 -15.39
CA LEU A 266 -7.99 2.39 -14.13
C LEU A 266 -6.48 2.43 -14.32
N TYR A 267 -5.96 1.76 -15.35
CA TYR A 267 -4.55 1.79 -15.72
C TYR A 267 -4.11 3.16 -16.26
N GLU A 268 -5.03 3.90 -16.91
CA GLU A 268 -4.79 5.22 -17.48
C GLU A 268 -4.93 6.37 -16.46
N TRP A 269 -5.52 6.12 -15.30
CA TRP A 269 -5.74 7.09 -14.21
C TRP A 269 -4.53 7.18 -13.27
#